data_48299e9dd8517ce7e666165af36e33dc
#
_entry.id   48299e9dd8517ce7e666165af36e33dc
#
_cell.length_a   1.000
_cell.length_b   1.000
_cell.length_c   1.000
_cell.angle_alpha   90.00
_cell.angle_beta   90.00
_cell.angle_gamma   90.00
#
_symmetry.space_group_name_H-M   'P 1'
#
loop_
_entity.id
_entity.type
_entity.pdbx_description
1 polymer ?
#
loop_
_entity_poly.entity_id
_entity_poly.type
_entity_poly.pdbx_seq_one_letter_code
_entity_poly.pdbx_strand_id
1 'polypeptide(L)'
;TKIYISRDYKMDEYEKVWANLQSGDTLTLYYNEYGVLQLMAVLPKTTAGNTHSFVYGLATSRRIPAEYTIIKNGAKIDASKLKKYDVVTLDAANRQAIVSDTRLSGKYQTDSTTYSHPSQVKILEQKFSVSSEAAATFKDMKLNDYITLLFDADGNVAAAYPKKDVSAEMQGIVTKIGEGKATVTLTNGLTLRDIPIAEDVK
;
A
#
# COMPACT_ATOMS: atom_id res chain seq x y z
N THR A 1 11.23 36.97 -2.61
CA THR A 1 11.43 35.93 -1.57
C THR A 1 11.18 34.60 -2.23
N LYS A 2 12.15 33.71 -2.20
CA LYS A 2 11.96 32.35 -2.73
C LYS A 2 11.13 31.56 -1.74
N ILE A 3 10.05 30.95 -2.23
CA ILE A 3 9.22 30.02 -1.46
C ILE A 3 9.69 28.61 -1.84
N TYR A 4 9.95 27.79 -0.84
CA TYR A 4 10.34 26.41 -1.04
C TYR A 4 9.15 25.50 -0.82
N ILE A 5 9.03 24.48 -1.67
CA ILE A 5 8.04 23.42 -1.51
C ILE A 5 8.79 22.13 -1.20
N SER A 6 8.42 21.50 -0.10
CA SER A 6 8.82 20.14 0.19
C SER A 6 7.77 19.19 -0.37
N ARG A 7 8.13 18.41 -1.39
CA ARG A 7 7.33 17.31 -1.89
C ARG A 7 8.17 16.05 -1.85
N ASP A 8 7.62 14.97 -1.33
CA ASP A 8 8.34 13.70 -1.16
C ASP A 8 9.68 13.88 -0.43
N TYR A 9 9.71 14.83 0.54
CA TYR A 9 10.90 15.20 1.34
C TYR A 9 12.07 15.78 0.53
N LYS A 10 11.83 16.21 -0.71
CA LYS A 10 12.77 17.01 -1.49
C LYS A 10 12.35 18.46 -1.45
N MET A 11 13.28 19.32 -1.14
CA MET A 11 13.08 20.79 -1.21
C MET A 11 13.35 21.24 -2.63
N ASP A 12 12.42 22.01 -3.22
CA ASP A 12 12.63 22.70 -4.49
C ASP A 12 11.95 24.06 -4.47
N GLU A 13 12.29 24.93 -5.43
CA GLU A 13 11.69 26.25 -5.54
C GLU A 13 10.23 26.13 -6.03
N TYR A 14 9.34 26.98 -5.48
CA TYR A 14 7.92 26.99 -5.81
C TYR A 14 7.65 26.98 -7.32
N GLU A 15 8.40 27.82 -8.07
CA GLU A 15 8.22 27.96 -9.51
C GLU A 15 8.46 26.65 -10.29
N LYS A 16 9.30 25.77 -9.76
CA LYS A 16 9.59 24.46 -10.37
C LYS A 16 8.56 23.40 -10.00
N VAL A 17 7.87 23.56 -8.88
CA VAL A 17 6.97 22.53 -8.33
C VAL A 17 5.51 22.88 -8.53
N TRP A 18 5.19 24.15 -8.77
CA TRP A 18 3.83 24.65 -8.98
C TRP A 18 3.02 23.84 -9.99
N ALA A 19 3.60 23.50 -11.13
CA ALA A 19 2.93 22.72 -12.17
C ALA A 19 2.54 21.29 -11.73
N ASN A 20 3.11 20.81 -10.63
CA ASN A 20 2.87 19.46 -10.09
C ASN A 20 1.90 19.46 -8.89
N LEU A 21 1.41 20.62 -8.46
CA LEU A 21 0.37 20.71 -7.45
C LEU A 21 -0.97 20.36 -8.08
N GLN A 22 -1.75 19.55 -7.37
CA GLN A 22 -3.05 19.09 -7.82
C GLN A 22 -4.15 19.57 -6.90
N SER A 23 -5.34 19.78 -7.45
CA SER A 23 -6.52 20.07 -6.62
C SER A 23 -6.76 18.93 -5.63
N GLY A 24 -6.87 19.31 -4.34
CA GLY A 24 -7.04 18.38 -3.21
C GLY A 24 -5.72 17.95 -2.57
N ASP A 25 -4.55 18.46 -2.98
CA ASP A 25 -3.32 18.30 -2.19
C ASP A 25 -3.48 19.03 -0.85
N THR A 26 -2.99 18.42 0.23
CA THR A 26 -2.94 19.06 1.53
C THR A 26 -1.61 19.79 1.67
N LEU A 27 -1.68 21.06 2.06
CA LEU A 27 -0.49 21.89 2.24
C LEU A 27 -0.31 22.25 3.71
N THR A 28 0.90 22.10 4.23
CA THR A 28 1.30 22.73 5.49
C THR A 28 2.09 23.98 5.15
N LEU A 29 1.61 25.12 5.63
CA LEU A 29 2.21 26.42 5.39
C LEU A 29 2.97 26.86 6.63
N TYR A 30 4.24 27.23 6.46
CA TYR A 30 5.10 27.72 7.51
C TYR A 30 5.36 29.22 7.30
N TYR A 31 4.99 30.02 8.29
CA TYR A 31 5.18 31.47 8.28
C TYR A 31 6.27 31.85 9.29
N ASN A 32 7.00 32.91 8.98
CA ASN A 32 7.90 33.54 9.98
C ASN A 32 7.12 34.41 10.97
N GLU A 33 7.82 34.97 11.94
CA GLU A 33 7.27 35.85 12.96
C GLU A 33 6.57 37.10 12.43
N TYR A 34 6.87 37.49 11.17
CA TYR A 34 6.25 38.63 10.48
C TYR A 34 5.06 38.23 9.59
N GLY A 35 4.60 36.98 9.68
CA GLY A 35 3.49 36.48 8.87
C GLY A 35 3.84 36.23 7.38
N VAL A 36 5.13 36.18 7.04
CA VAL A 36 5.57 35.92 5.67
C VAL A 36 5.75 34.41 5.47
N LEU A 37 5.10 33.87 4.43
CA LEU A 37 5.21 32.45 4.08
C LEU A 37 6.67 32.13 3.68
N GLN A 38 7.25 31.14 4.36
CA GLN A 38 8.63 30.70 4.18
C GLN A 38 8.72 29.37 3.46
N LEU A 39 7.82 28.45 3.79
CA LEU A 39 7.86 27.08 3.31
C LEU A 39 6.43 26.57 3.12
N MET A 40 6.21 25.84 2.04
CA MET A 40 5.04 24.99 1.86
C MET A 40 5.49 23.53 1.83
N ALA A 41 4.98 22.70 2.73
CA ALA A 41 5.11 21.27 2.64
C ALA A 41 3.87 20.70 1.95
N VAL A 42 4.05 20.09 0.80
CA VAL A 42 2.97 19.37 0.11
C VAL A 42 2.88 18.00 0.74
N LEU A 43 1.80 17.77 1.47
CA LEU A 43 1.47 16.45 1.97
C LEU A 43 0.78 15.67 0.83
N PRO A 44 1.16 14.42 0.63
CA PRO A 44 0.44 13.55 -0.30
C PRO A 44 -1.05 13.56 0.02
N LYS A 45 -1.90 13.52 -1.00
CA LYS A 45 -3.34 13.40 -0.81
C LYS A 45 -3.66 12.23 0.09
N THR A 46 -4.11 12.50 1.30
CA THR A 46 -4.90 11.57 2.07
C THR A 46 -6.39 11.84 1.78
N THR A 47 -6.82 11.62 0.56
CA THR A 47 -8.23 11.40 0.31
C THR A 47 -8.55 10.00 0.84
N ALA A 48 -9.63 9.87 1.57
CA ALA A 48 -10.19 8.55 1.90
C ALA A 48 -10.19 7.71 0.61
N GLY A 49 -9.28 6.75 0.49
CA GLY A 49 -9.04 5.98 -0.72
C GLY A 49 -7.69 6.20 -1.43
N ASN A 50 -6.88 7.20 -1.06
CA ASN A 50 -5.55 7.42 -1.63
C ASN A 50 -4.51 7.65 -0.51
N THR A 51 -4.40 6.70 0.37
CA THR A 51 -3.24 6.59 1.25
C THR A 51 -2.03 6.24 0.39
N HIS A 52 -0.99 7.07 0.43
CA HIS A 52 0.25 6.77 -0.28
C HIS A 52 0.95 5.62 0.43
N SER A 53 0.82 4.46 -0.18
CA SER A 53 1.49 3.26 0.28
C SER A 53 2.70 2.96 -0.58
N PHE A 54 3.77 2.49 0.03
CA PHE A 54 4.97 2.05 -0.69
C PHE A 54 5.53 0.79 -0.08
N VAL A 55 6.24 0.02 -0.89
CA VAL A 55 6.90 -1.21 -0.45
C VAL A 55 8.26 -0.87 0.15
N TYR A 56 8.50 -1.30 1.39
CA TYR A 56 9.75 -1.05 2.10
C TYR A 56 10.88 -1.97 1.64
N GLY A 57 12.11 -1.46 1.72
CA GLY A 57 13.33 -2.24 1.47
C GLY A 57 13.69 -2.45 0.00
N LEU A 58 13.07 -1.71 -0.92
CA LEU A 58 13.47 -1.64 -2.33
C LEU A 58 14.37 -0.43 -2.58
N ALA A 59 15.16 -0.46 -3.65
CA ALA A 59 16.02 0.66 -4.03
C ALA A 59 15.25 1.96 -4.31
N THR A 60 13.99 1.83 -4.75
CA THR A 60 13.07 2.92 -5.05
C THR A 60 12.15 3.27 -3.88
N SER A 61 12.30 2.62 -2.72
CA SER A 61 11.42 2.85 -1.57
C SER A 61 11.53 4.28 -1.07
N ARG A 62 10.38 4.88 -0.78
CA ARG A 62 10.31 6.14 -0.03
C ARG A 62 10.85 5.94 1.37
N ARG A 63 11.25 7.04 2.00
CA ARG A 63 11.68 7.02 3.41
C ARG A 63 10.51 7.37 4.31
N ILE A 64 10.45 6.71 5.45
CA ILE A 64 9.56 7.11 6.53
C ILE A 64 10.19 8.35 7.18
N PRO A 65 9.44 9.46 7.36
CA PRO A 65 9.95 10.63 8.06
C PRO A 65 10.37 10.28 9.49
N ALA A 66 11.44 10.89 9.97
CA ALA A 66 12.00 10.58 11.28
C ALA A 66 11.03 10.89 12.44
N GLU A 67 10.14 11.85 12.23
CA GLU A 67 9.14 12.28 13.21
C GLU A 67 7.89 11.38 13.25
N TYR A 68 7.77 10.39 12.33
CA TYR A 68 6.61 9.51 12.30
C TYR A 68 6.76 8.36 13.29
N THR A 69 5.67 8.06 13.97
CA THR A 69 5.56 6.83 14.75
C THR A 69 5.24 5.67 13.83
N ILE A 70 6.06 4.61 13.89
CA ILE A 70 5.85 3.40 13.08
C ILE A 70 4.96 2.44 13.86
N ILE A 71 3.84 2.05 13.27
CA ILE A 71 2.86 1.14 13.86
C ILE A 71 2.73 -0.09 12.97
N LYS A 72 2.94 -1.28 13.56
CA LYS A 72 2.73 -2.56 12.89
C LYS A 72 1.86 -3.46 13.77
N ASN A 73 0.79 -4.03 13.20
CA ASN A 73 -0.16 -4.87 13.93
C ASN A 73 -0.71 -4.19 15.20
N GLY A 74 -0.99 -2.89 15.12
CA GLY A 74 -1.52 -2.10 16.23
C GLY A 74 -0.50 -1.71 17.31
N ALA A 75 0.75 -2.14 17.21
CA ALA A 75 1.82 -1.82 18.16
C ALA A 75 2.86 -0.87 17.56
N LYS A 76 3.37 0.05 18.38
CA LYS A 76 4.53 0.88 18.03
C LYS A 76 5.77 0.00 17.93
N ILE A 77 6.50 0.16 16.83
CA ILE A 77 7.76 -0.57 16.60
C ILE A 77 8.91 0.39 16.27
N ASP A 78 10.13 -0.11 16.37
CA ASP A 78 11.33 0.55 15.87
C ASP A 78 11.51 0.28 14.36
N ALA A 79 12.12 1.23 13.64
CA ALA A 79 12.40 1.10 12.21
C ALA A 79 13.26 -0.14 11.86
N SER A 80 14.11 -0.59 12.77
CA SER A 80 14.92 -1.82 12.62
C SER A 80 14.09 -3.11 12.53
N LYS A 81 12.82 -3.06 12.91
CA LYS A 81 11.88 -4.19 12.82
C LYS A 81 11.16 -4.29 11.47
N LEU A 82 11.33 -3.29 10.62
CA LEU A 82 10.79 -3.32 9.26
C LEU A 82 11.53 -4.37 8.42
N LYS A 83 10.78 -5.07 7.61
CA LYS A 83 11.30 -6.11 6.71
C LYS A 83 11.11 -5.70 5.26
N LYS A 84 11.97 -6.18 4.39
CA LYS A 84 11.78 -6.06 2.95
C LYS A 84 10.40 -6.58 2.55
N TYR A 85 9.72 -5.85 1.69
CA TYR A 85 8.35 -6.11 1.24
C TYR A 85 7.25 -5.87 2.30
N ASP A 86 7.53 -5.25 3.42
CA ASP A 86 6.49 -4.61 4.22
C ASP A 86 5.88 -3.46 3.42
N VAL A 87 4.57 -3.26 3.51
CA VAL A 87 3.89 -2.12 2.91
C VAL A 87 3.73 -1.04 3.97
N VAL A 88 4.21 0.14 3.67
CA VAL A 88 4.10 1.30 4.56
C VAL A 88 3.08 2.27 4.01
N THR A 89 2.06 2.56 4.78
CA THR A 89 1.04 3.58 4.51
C THR A 89 1.30 4.78 5.40
N LEU A 90 1.54 5.95 4.80
CA LEU A 90 1.79 7.17 5.55
C LEU A 90 0.48 7.88 5.89
N ASP A 91 0.21 8.03 7.17
CA ASP A 91 -0.84 8.89 7.72
C ASP A 91 -0.21 10.22 8.16
N ALA A 92 -0.28 11.20 7.28
CA ALA A 92 0.31 12.51 7.53
C ALA A 92 -0.42 13.28 8.62
N ALA A 93 -1.73 13.11 8.76
CA ALA A 93 -2.54 13.81 9.75
C ALA A 93 -2.13 13.42 11.18
N ASN A 94 -1.85 12.14 11.40
CA ASN A 94 -1.46 11.60 12.69
C ASN A 94 0.05 11.42 12.85
N ARG A 95 0.84 11.74 11.81
CA ARG A 95 2.29 11.48 11.75
C ARG A 95 2.62 10.03 12.06
N GLN A 96 1.92 9.12 11.41
CA GLN A 96 2.06 7.69 11.59
C GLN A 96 2.45 7.01 10.28
N ALA A 97 3.31 6.01 10.39
CA ALA A 97 3.60 5.06 9.32
C ALA A 97 2.98 3.72 9.72
N ILE A 98 1.86 3.39 9.09
CA ILE A 98 1.14 2.14 9.36
C ILE A 98 1.72 1.07 8.45
N VAL A 99 2.20 0.00 9.05
CA VAL A 99 2.92 -1.07 8.35
C VAL A 99 2.05 -2.32 8.27
N SER A 100 1.85 -2.78 7.05
CA SER A 100 1.19 -4.04 6.76
C SER A 100 2.20 -5.05 6.21
N ASP A 101 2.17 -6.28 6.70
CA ASP A 101 2.86 -7.43 6.12
C ASP A 101 1.89 -8.45 5.52
N THR A 102 0.66 -8.01 5.29
CA THR A 102 -0.38 -8.79 4.66
C THR A 102 -0.01 -9.15 3.23
N ARG A 103 -0.04 -10.43 2.94
CA ARG A 103 0.27 -10.97 1.62
C ARG A 103 -0.73 -12.05 1.24
N LEU A 104 -0.98 -12.20 -0.05
CA LEU A 104 -1.85 -13.25 -0.58
C LEU A 104 -1.27 -13.78 -1.89
N SER A 105 -1.02 -15.08 -1.97
CA SER A 105 -0.55 -15.72 -3.20
C SER A 105 -1.64 -16.51 -3.87
N GLY A 106 -1.67 -16.46 -5.20
CA GLY A 106 -2.59 -17.25 -5.99
C GLY A 106 -2.47 -16.96 -7.47
N LYS A 107 -3.35 -17.59 -8.26
CA LYS A 107 -3.42 -17.35 -9.70
C LYS A 107 -4.00 -15.98 -9.98
N TYR A 108 -3.30 -15.19 -10.78
CA TYR A 108 -3.73 -13.87 -11.19
C TYR A 108 -4.91 -13.95 -12.16
N GLN A 109 -6.01 -13.30 -11.80
CA GLN A 109 -7.19 -13.10 -12.61
C GLN A 109 -7.64 -11.63 -12.49
N THR A 110 -8.28 -11.11 -13.50
CA THR A 110 -8.89 -9.77 -13.49
C THR A 110 -10.04 -9.72 -14.49
N ASP A 111 -11.05 -8.93 -14.16
CA ASP A 111 -12.14 -8.58 -15.08
C ASP A 111 -11.80 -7.27 -15.85
N SER A 112 -10.64 -6.64 -15.57
CA SER A 112 -10.18 -5.45 -16.28
C SER A 112 -9.79 -5.78 -17.70
N THR A 113 -10.16 -4.91 -18.65
CA THR A 113 -9.75 -5.00 -20.05
C THR A 113 -8.23 -4.84 -20.23
N THR A 114 -7.58 -4.21 -19.27
CA THR A 114 -6.14 -3.97 -19.25
C THR A 114 -5.49 -4.74 -18.10
N TYR A 115 -5.12 -6.00 -18.35
CA TYR A 115 -4.52 -6.86 -17.33
C TYR A 115 -3.11 -6.40 -16.85
N SER A 116 -2.39 -5.63 -17.64
CA SER A 116 -1.09 -5.06 -17.26
C SER A 116 -1.17 -3.84 -16.33
N HIS A 117 -2.35 -3.25 -16.22
CA HIS A 117 -2.63 -2.12 -15.32
C HIS A 117 -4.05 -2.24 -14.75
N PRO A 118 -4.34 -3.28 -13.98
CA PRO A 118 -5.69 -3.54 -13.49
C PRO A 118 -6.07 -2.54 -12.40
N SER A 119 -7.34 -2.12 -12.36
CA SER A 119 -7.94 -1.42 -11.22
C SER A 119 -8.45 -2.39 -10.15
N GLN A 120 -8.68 -3.65 -10.52
CA GLN A 120 -9.05 -4.74 -9.64
C GLN A 120 -8.34 -6.02 -10.03
N VAL A 121 -8.00 -6.82 -9.05
CA VAL A 121 -7.40 -8.13 -9.21
C VAL A 121 -8.23 -9.17 -8.47
N LYS A 122 -8.29 -10.39 -9.03
CA LYS A 122 -8.97 -11.52 -8.40
C LYS A 122 -7.95 -12.62 -8.10
N ILE A 123 -7.92 -13.07 -6.85
CA ILE A 123 -7.12 -14.20 -6.36
C ILE A 123 -7.98 -15.02 -5.40
N LEU A 124 -7.97 -16.34 -5.51
CA LEU A 124 -8.76 -17.25 -4.67
C LEU A 124 -10.24 -16.85 -4.63
N GLU A 125 -10.81 -16.51 -5.77
CA GLU A 125 -12.18 -16.03 -5.92
C GLU A 125 -12.51 -14.71 -5.21
N GLN A 126 -11.52 -14.05 -4.58
CA GLN A 126 -11.66 -12.76 -3.94
C GLN A 126 -11.22 -11.62 -4.85
N LYS A 127 -12.01 -10.54 -4.90
CA LYS A 127 -11.68 -9.31 -5.63
C LYS A 127 -11.06 -8.29 -4.69
N PHE A 128 -9.97 -7.68 -5.14
CA PHE A 128 -9.26 -6.63 -4.41
C PHE A 128 -9.07 -5.41 -5.31
N SER A 129 -9.26 -4.23 -4.75
CA SER A 129 -8.92 -2.97 -5.41
C SER A 129 -7.41 -2.83 -5.50
N VAL A 130 -6.93 -2.31 -6.63
CA VAL A 130 -5.51 -2.05 -6.86
C VAL A 130 -5.29 -0.55 -6.79
N SER A 131 -4.33 -0.11 -5.99
CA SER A 131 -3.95 1.31 -5.94
C SER A 131 -3.36 1.74 -7.29
N SER A 132 -3.51 3.02 -7.64
CA SER A 132 -3.01 3.54 -8.92
C SER A 132 -1.51 3.32 -9.09
N GLU A 133 -0.74 3.44 -8.00
CA GLU A 133 0.71 3.22 -8.02
C GLU A 133 1.06 1.72 -8.15
N ALA A 134 0.23 0.84 -7.58
CA ALA A 134 0.43 -0.60 -7.67
C ALA A 134 0.14 -1.15 -9.07
N ALA A 135 -0.71 -0.49 -9.85
CA ALA A 135 -1.10 -0.97 -11.18
C ALA A 135 0.12 -1.22 -12.10
N ALA A 136 1.15 -0.38 -11.99
CA ALA A 136 2.39 -0.53 -12.76
C ALA A 136 3.19 -1.81 -12.42
N THR A 137 2.97 -2.40 -11.23
CA THR A 137 3.66 -3.64 -10.83
C THR A 137 3.16 -4.88 -11.58
N PHE A 138 2.01 -4.77 -12.25
CA PHE A 138 1.42 -5.84 -13.04
C PHE A 138 1.89 -5.88 -14.50
N LYS A 139 2.69 -4.92 -14.96
CA LYS A 139 3.05 -4.73 -16.38
C LYS A 139 3.62 -5.99 -17.06
N ASP A 140 4.40 -6.78 -16.31
CA ASP A 140 5.07 -7.98 -16.84
C ASP A 140 4.35 -9.28 -16.44
N MET A 141 3.17 -9.19 -15.82
CA MET A 141 2.39 -10.33 -15.37
C MET A 141 1.36 -10.75 -16.42
N LYS A 142 1.14 -12.05 -16.50
CA LYS A 142 0.14 -12.64 -17.40
C LYS A 142 -1.00 -13.25 -16.59
N LEU A 143 -2.18 -13.29 -17.18
CA LEU A 143 -3.30 -14.01 -16.59
C LEU A 143 -2.93 -15.47 -16.30
N ASN A 144 -3.34 -15.96 -15.14
CA ASN A 144 -3.03 -17.27 -14.57
C ASN A 144 -1.58 -17.45 -14.06
N ASP A 145 -0.72 -16.44 -14.11
CA ASP A 145 0.55 -16.49 -13.39
C ASP A 145 0.30 -16.63 -11.89
N TYR A 146 1.16 -17.37 -11.20
CA TYR A 146 1.17 -17.36 -9.73
C TYR A 146 1.90 -16.14 -9.22
N ILE A 147 1.15 -15.24 -8.60
CA ILE A 147 1.65 -13.99 -8.04
C ILE A 147 1.38 -13.88 -6.55
N THR A 148 2.09 -12.97 -5.90
CA THR A 148 1.84 -12.56 -4.52
C THR A 148 1.45 -11.09 -4.50
N LEU A 149 0.29 -10.80 -3.94
CA LEU A 149 -0.18 -9.46 -3.67
C LEU A 149 0.32 -9.01 -2.31
N LEU A 150 0.73 -7.75 -2.22
CA LEU A 150 1.01 -7.05 -0.97
C LEU A 150 -0.09 -6.04 -0.73
N PHE A 151 -0.58 -5.96 0.51
CA PHE A 151 -1.70 -5.10 0.86
C PHE A 151 -1.25 -3.93 1.73
N ASP A 152 -1.86 -2.78 1.51
CA ASP A 152 -1.73 -1.62 2.37
C ASP A 152 -2.60 -1.76 3.65
N ALA A 153 -2.57 -0.72 4.48
CA ALA A 153 -3.33 -0.70 5.73
C ALA A 153 -4.85 -0.67 5.52
N ASP A 154 -5.30 -0.23 4.33
CA ASP A 154 -6.72 -0.13 3.97
C ASP A 154 -7.24 -1.38 3.25
N GLY A 155 -6.36 -2.37 3.03
CA GLY A 155 -6.69 -3.63 2.35
C GLY A 155 -6.69 -3.53 0.82
N ASN A 156 -6.15 -2.46 0.24
CA ASN A 156 -5.93 -2.37 -1.19
C ASN A 156 -4.60 -3.02 -1.57
N VAL A 157 -4.50 -3.48 -2.81
CA VAL A 157 -3.25 -4.00 -3.34
C VAL A 157 -2.28 -2.84 -3.57
N ALA A 158 -1.17 -2.85 -2.86
CA ALA A 158 -0.08 -1.87 -2.96
C ALA A 158 1.03 -2.30 -3.91
N ALA A 159 1.17 -3.60 -4.17
CA ALA A 159 2.09 -4.14 -5.17
C ALA A 159 1.78 -5.61 -5.48
N ALA A 160 2.28 -6.08 -6.62
CA ALA A 160 2.25 -7.48 -6.99
C ALA A 160 3.65 -7.95 -7.42
N TYR A 161 4.00 -9.18 -7.08
CA TYR A 161 5.27 -9.82 -7.43
C TYR A 161 5.05 -11.25 -7.89
N PRO A 162 5.92 -11.80 -8.76
CA PRO A 162 5.94 -13.24 -9.01
C PRO A 162 6.10 -14.02 -7.68
N LYS A 163 5.35 -15.10 -7.49
CA LYS A 163 5.39 -15.89 -6.24
C LYS A 163 6.81 -16.40 -5.89
N LYS A 164 7.65 -16.62 -6.88
CA LYS A 164 9.05 -17.04 -6.69
C LYS A 164 9.91 -15.98 -6.01
N ASP A 165 9.56 -14.69 -6.15
CA ASP A 165 10.34 -13.57 -5.63
C ASP A 165 9.85 -13.14 -4.23
N VAL A 166 8.55 -13.30 -3.99
CA VAL A 166 7.91 -13.01 -2.69
C VAL A 166 6.95 -14.14 -2.37
N SER A 167 7.25 -14.90 -1.33
CA SER A 167 6.33 -15.94 -0.82
C SER A 167 5.35 -15.33 0.20
N ALA A 168 4.15 -15.87 0.24
CA ALA A 168 3.19 -15.60 1.30
C ALA A 168 2.99 -16.89 2.11
N GLU A 169 3.56 -16.93 3.31
CA GLU A 169 3.10 -17.84 4.33
C GLU A 169 1.97 -17.15 5.07
N MET A 170 0.76 -17.72 4.94
CA MET A 170 -0.42 -17.12 5.53
C MET A 170 -0.94 -18.02 6.62
N GLN A 171 -1.11 -17.43 7.80
CA GLN A 171 -1.77 -18.07 8.92
C GLN A 171 -3.12 -17.40 9.13
N GLY A 172 -4.12 -18.19 9.44
CA GLY A 172 -5.46 -17.70 9.68
C GLY A 172 -6.29 -18.70 10.45
N ILE A 173 -7.45 -18.25 10.91
CA ILE A 173 -8.44 -19.07 11.60
C ILE A 173 -9.58 -19.34 10.64
N VAL A 174 -9.93 -20.62 10.48
CA VAL A 174 -11.12 -21.01 9.74
C VAL A 174 -12.33 -20.65 10.59
N THR A 175 -13.16 -19.72 10.09
CA THR A 175 -14.33 -19.24 10.81
C THR A 175 -15.63 -19.87 10.31
N LYS A 176 -15.63 -20.46 9.10
CA LYS A 176 -16.77 -21.16 8.54
C LYS A 176 -16.30 -22.21 7.54
N ILE A 177 -16.94 -23.37 7.54
CA ILE A 177 -16.75 -24.45 6.54
C ILE A 177 -18.15 -24.88 6.07
N GLY A 178 -18.29 -25.10 4.78
CA GLY A 178 -19.51 -25.67 4.19
C GLY A 178 -19.42 -25.78 2.68
N GLU A 179 -20.08 -26.77 2.10
CA GLU A 179 -20.20 -26.95 0.63
C GLU A 179 -18.86 -26.95 -0.13
N GLY A 180 -17.81 -27.56 0.45
CA GLY A 180 -16.47 -27.59 -0.17
C GLY A 180 -15.74 -26.25 -0.16
N LYS A 181 -16.18 -25.28 0.65
CA LYS A 181 -15.61 -23.95 0.77
C LYS A 181 -15.34 -23.58 2.23
N ALA A 182 -14.37 -22.71 2.44
CA ALA A 182 -14.02 -22.16 3.75
C ALA A 182 -14.01 -20.65 3.76
N THR A 183 -14.35 -20.07 4.91
CA THR A 183 -14.04 -18.67 5.21
C THR A 183 -12.90 -18.66 6.22
N VAL A 184 -11.85 -17.92 5.90
CA VAL A 184 -10.63 -17.83 6.71
C VAL A 184 -10.38 -16.38 7.07
N THR A 185 -10.20 -16.09 8.34
CA THR A 185 -9.70 -14.78 8.80
C THR A 185 -8.21 -14.90 9.08
N LEU A 186 -7.41 -14.17 8.32
CA LEU A 186 -5.97 -14.14 8.49
C LEU A 186 -5.57 -13.38 9.74
N THR A 187 -4.36 -13.64 10.25
CA THR A 187 -3.83 -12.99 11.47
C THR A 187 -3.76 -11.46 11.39
N ASN A 188 -3.74 -10.91 10.18
CA ASN A 188 -3.77 -9.46 9.90
C ASN A 188 -5.18 -8.87 9.75
N GLY A 189 -6.23 -9.67 10.01
CA GLY A 189 -7.63 -9.24 9.95
C GLY A 189 -8.30 -9.37 8.57
N LEU A 190 -7.55 -9.70 7.50
CA LEU A 190 -8.15 -9.92 6.18
C LEU A 190 -9.01 -11.19 6.20
N THR A 191 -10.28 -11.06 5.82
CA THR A 191 -11.18 -12.21 5.72
C THR A 191 -11.36 -12.62 4.27
N LEU A 192 -10.98 -13.86 3.97
CA LEU A 192 -11.17 -14.53 2.69
C LEU A 192 -12.41 -15.40 2.80
N ARG A 193 -13.40 -15.17 1.92
CA ARG A 193 -14.69 -15.89 1.96
C ARG A 193 -14.78 -16.88 0.81
N ASP A 194 -15.47 -17.99 1.07
CA ASP A 194 -15.81 -19.00 0.05
C ASP A 194 -14.59 -19.53 -0.73
N ILE A 195 -13.44 -19.67 -0.03
CA ILE A 195 -12.23 -20.25 -0.63
C ILE A 195 -12.52 -21.75 -0.91
N PRO A 196 -12.30 -22.21 -2.14
CA PRO A 196 -12.42 -23.63 -2.44
C PRO A 196 -11.47 -24.47 -1.58
N ILE A 197 -11.99 -25.53 -0.97
CA ILE A 197 -11.19 -26.51 -0.24
C ILE A 197 -10.81 -27.62 -1.24
N ALA A 198 -9.53 -27.99 -1.30
CA ALA A 198 -9.10 -29.09 -2.14
C ALA A 198 -9.69 -30.41 -1.62
N GLU A 199 -10.02 -31.33 -2.53
CA GLU A 199 -10.70 -32.59 -2.19
C GLU A 199 -9.86 -33.51 -1.29
N ASP A 200 -8.54 -33.31 -1.29
CA ASP A 200 -7.56 -34.10 -0.50
C ASP A 200 -7.23 -33.52 0.87
N VAL A 201 -7.86 -32.43 1.26
CA VAL A 201 -7.72 -31.85 2.61
C VAL A 201 -8.52 -32.70 3.60
N LYS A 202 -7.81 -33.32 4.57
CA LYS A 202 -8.39 -34.10 5.65
C LYS A 202 -8.54 -33.26 6.92
#